data_1b42b43fdda174cc1d26d4fa038dc5ef
#
_entry.id   1b42b43fdda174cc1d26d4fa038dc5ef
#
_cell.length_a   1.000
_cell.length_b   1.000
_cell.length_c   1.000
_cell.angle_alpha   90.00
_cell.angle_beta   90.00
_cell.angle_gamma   90.00
#
_symmetry.space_group_name_H-M   'P 1'
#
loop_
_entity.id
_entity.type
_entity.pdbx_description
1 polymer ?
#
loop_
_entity_poly.entity_id
_entity_poly.type
_entity_poly.pdbx_seq_one_letter_code
_entity_poly.pdbx_strand_id
1 'polypeptide(L)'
;MNEKTAQFSLRGLFQPRDLTEGTPWKTILAFALPIIIGYLLQQVYTISDAAIVGQTLTAGEVAGVNDTTSIIFIFLQFAFGVSAGFCVVTAAEVGAHHEAGVRRSLAAQILLSAALTVLLTGLALLLLKPMLAWINVTPESPEVYRAAHTYCAIIFAGIGAQLFYNFICSFLRSMGDSVTPLLFLLFSTILNIGLDLLFIVSFHWGVAGAAIATVAAQLISTVGCFLYAFVKYPKLRLHREDWQVTLGDMRRHLGQGIPLGLQFSVLAIGIIVMQSVVVKFDILEGEMISNAAQNGFGAANKLNNLLMTPMNGLGTAMTSYTAQNMGAGQPERIKKGTLQALAMVSILAGISIAIGLGLSFGGSYLRIFLSVDKVTAETMRYGNTYLYVDLAMYLFLGFIFVVRNCVQGIGLSRFILGAGTAELLARVAVCLLLPAAFAGGEVTAAAPAISFYALCAADPAAWMAADAVLMIPFLRDIMRKWQ
;
A
#
# COMPACT_ATOMS: atom_id res chain seq x y z
N MET A 1 31.71 27.85 16.11
CA MET A 1 32.22 26.75 15.28
C MET A 1 32.39 25.52 16.17
N ASN A 2 31.41 24.65 16.25
CA ASN A 2 31.57 23.28 16.74
C ASN A 2 30.55 22.45 16.00
N GLU A 3 30.94 21.97 14.83
CA GLU A 3 30.24 20.88 14.14
C GLU A 3 30.45 19.61 14.97
N LYS A 4 29.45 19.27 15.78
CA LYS A 4 29.32 17.90 16.28
C LYS A 4 29.07 17.01 15.09
N THR A 5 30.14 16.41 14.55
CA THR A 5 30.06 15.23 13.70
C THR A 5 29.17 14.21 14.42
N ALA A 6 27.92 14.08 13.95
CA ALA A 6 27.00 13.07 14.44
C ALA A 6 27.62 11.70 14.09
N GLN A 7 28.32 11.10 15.05
CA GLN A 7 28.68 9.71 14.97
C GLN A 7 27.40 8.92 14.71
N PHE A 8 27.42 8.12 13.65
CA PHE A 8 26.36 7.17 13.29
C PHE A 8 26.32 6.10 14.39
N SER A 9 25.62 6.41 15.48
CA SER A 9 25.42 5.50 16.60
C SER A 9 24.17 4.68 16.34
N LEU A 10 24.26 3.36 16.44
CA LEU A 10 23.11 2.47 16.37
C LEU A 10 21.99 2.91 17.34
N ARG A 11 22.33 3.42 18.52
CA ARG A 11 21.35 4.00 19.47
C ARG A 11 20.62 5.22 18.91
N GLY A 12 21.25 6.05 18.07
CA GLY A 12 20.63 7.21 17.43
C GLY A 12 19.61 6.83 16.34
N LEU A 13 19.70 5.63 15.78
CA LEU A 13 18.70 5.12 14.82
C LEU A 13 17.36 4.81 15.48
N PHE A 14 17.35 4.45 16.76
CA PHE A 14 16.15 4.06 17.52
C PHE A 14 15.48 5.22 18.27
N GLN A 15 15.99 6.45 18.11
CA GLN A 15 15.36 7.62 18.69
C GLN A 15 14.42 8.27 17.69
N PRO A 16 13.24 8.81 18.14
CA PRO A 16 12.37 9.60 17.30
C PRO A 16 13.14 10.79 16.76
N ARG A 17 12.88 11.13 15.50
CA ARG A 17 13.52 12.25 14.83
C ARG A 17 12.55 13.43 14.78
N ASP A 18 13.01 14.58 15.20
CA ASP A 18 12.34 15.81 14.89
C ASP A 18 12.52 16.13 13.40
N LEU A 19 11.42 16.05 12.65
CA LEU A 19 11.45 16.29 11.20
C LEU A 19 11.48 17.79 10.86
N THR A 20 11.34 18.64 11.86
CA THR A 20 11.38 20.11 11.71
C THR A 20 12.80 20.67 11.82
N GLU A 21 13.78 19.86 12.20
CA GLU A 21 15.17 20.26 12.41
C GLU A 21 16.16 19.60 11.42
N GLY A 22 17.37 20.11 11.37
CA GLY A 22 18.49 19.56 10.58
C GLY A 22 18.36 19.84 9.07
N THR A 23 19.25 19.23 8.27
CA THR A 23 19.24 19.38 6.80
C THR A 23 18.12 18.51 6.21
N PRO A 24 17.15 19.06 5.43
CA PRO A 24 15.95 18.33 5.02
C PRO A 24 16.22 16.97 4.37
N TRP A 25 17.10 16.87 3.35
CA TRP A 25 17.35 15.60 2.66
C TRP A 25 17.94 14.52 3.58
N LYS A 26 18.81 14.89 4.54
CA LYS A 26 19.39 13.95 5.51
C LYS A 26 18.32 13.44 6.48
N THR A 27 17.47 14.36 6.95
CA THR A 27 16.36 14.05 7.85
C THR A 27 15.34 13.14 7.15
N ILE A 28 14.95 13.47 5.91
CA ILE A 28 14.01 12.68 5.11
C ILE A 28 14.57 11.30 4.82
N LEU A 29 15.82 11.18 4.34
CA LEU A 29 16.42 9.90 4.00
C LEU A 29 16.55 8.98 5.22
N ALA A 30 17.06 9.54 6.33
CA ALA A 30 17.25 8.77 7.56
C ALA A 30 15.91 8.32 8.19
N PHE A 31 14.83 9.06 7.98
CA PHE A 31 13.49 8.69 8.40
C PHE A 31 12.82 7.71 7.43
N ALA A 32 13.06 7.88 6.12
CA ALA A 32 12.50 7.02 5.07
C ALA A 32 13.12 5.62 5.05
N LEU A 33 14.42 5.48 5.38
CA LEU A 33 15.12 4.21 5.25
C LEU A 33 14.47 3.05 6.04
N PRO A 34 14.08 3.21 7.33
CA PRO A 34 13.35 2.16 8.03
C PRO A 34 11.98 1.86 7.41
N ILE A 35 11.29 2.85 6.83
CA ILE A 35 10.00 2.66 6.16
C ILE A 35 10.18 1.83 4.89
N ILE A 36 11.20 2.14 4.10
CA ILE A 36 11.56 1.39 2.87
C ILE A 36 11.88 -0.06 3.23
N ILE A 37 12.72 -0.29 4.24
CA ILE A 37 13.05 -1.64 4.71
C ILE A 37 11.78 -2.38 5.18
N GLY A 38 10.90 -1.68 5.91
CA GLY A 38 9.62 -2.24 6.35
C GLY A 38 8.73 -2.68 5.19
N TYR A 39 8.61 -1.87 4.15
CA TYR A 39 7.82 -2.24 2.97
C TYR A 39 8.45 -3.40 2.18
N LEU A 40 9.77 -3.48 2.10
CA LEU A 40 10.45 -4.64 1.50
C LEU A 40 10.23 -5.91 2.33
N LEU A 41 10.30 -5.83 3.67
CA LEU A 41 9.98 -6.95 4.55
C LEU A 41 8.52 -7.40 4.41
N GLN A 42 7.60 -6.47 4.18
CA GLN A 42 6.20 -6.81 3.92
C GLN A 42 6.02 -7.61 2.62
N GLN A 43 6.83 -7.36 1.58
CA GLN A 43 6.82 -8.19 0.38
C GLN A 43 7.31 -9.61 0.68
N VAL A 44 8.38 -9.74 1.49
CA VAL A 44 8.88 -11.05 1.94
C VAL A 44 7.81 -11.79 2.74
N TYR A 45 7.13 -11.10 3.67
CA TYR A 45 5.99 -11.65 4.42
C TYR A 45 4.92 -12.23 3.49
N THR A 46 4.44 -11.43 2.52
CA THR A 46 3.38 -11.85 1.59
C THR A 46 3.80 -13.07 0.76
N ILE A 47 5.07 -13.13 0.33
CA ILE A 47 5.60 -14.27 -0.43
C ILE A 47 5.69 -15.51 0.47
N SER A 48 6.13 -15.37 1.72
CA SER A 48 6.27 -16.49 2.65
C SER A 48 4.91 -17.08 3.02
N ASP A 49 3.92 -16.24 3.33
CA ASP A 49 2.55 -16.64 3.62
C ASP A 49 1.93 -17.41 2.43
N ALA A 50 2.03 -16.85 1.23
CA ALA A 50 1.55 -17.51 0.01
C ALA A 50 2.25 -18.84 -0.26
N ALA A 51 3.55 -18.96 0.04
CA ALA A 51 4.31 -20.20 -0.12
C ALA A 51 3.86 -21.28 0.88
N ILE A 52 3.64 -20.92 2.15
CA ILE A 52 3.15 -21.85 3.17
C ILE A 52 1.75 -22.35 2.78
N VAL A 53 0.83 -21.44 2.48
CA VAL A 53 -0.53 -21.77 2.03
C VAL A 53 -0.51 -22.68 0.80
N GLY A 54 0.30 -22.34 -0.21
CA GLY A 54 0.38 -23.10 -1.45
C GLY A 54 1.00 -24.50 -1.33
N GLN A 55 1.86 -24.73 -0.30
CA GLN A 55 2.51 -26.03 -0.08
C GLN A 55 1.76 -26.93 0.91
N THR A 56 0.87 -26.37 1.73
CA THR A 56 0.25 -27.10 2.85
C THR A 56 -1.24 -27.36 2.67
N LEU A 57 -1.92 -26.54 1.86
CA LEU A 57 -3.35 -26.65 1.62
C LEU A 57 -3.66 -27.42 0.33
N THR A 58 -4.90 -27.93 0.21
CA THR A 58 -5.39 -28.57 -1.02
C THR A 58 -5.51 -27.55 -2.15
N ALA A 59 -5.53 -28.05 -3.40
CA ALA A 59 -5.68 -27.16 -4.57
C ALA A 59 -7.00 -26.35 -4.52
N GLY A 60 -8.09 -26.96 -4.04
CA GLY A 60 -9.38 -26.26 -3.88
C GLY A 60 -9.34 -25.19 -2.79
N GLU A 61 -8.67 -25.46 -1.68
CA GLU A 61 -8.46 -24.48 -0.61
C GLU A 61 -7.59 -23.31 -1.06
N VAL A 62 -6.50 -23.58 -1.76
CA VAL A 62 -5.61 -22.55 -2.33
C VAL A 62 -6.34 -21.67 -3.33
N ALA A 63 -7.17 -22.29 -4.20
CA ALA A 63 -8.01 -21.56 -5.14
C ALA A 63 -8.99 -20.62 -4.39
N GLY A 64 -9.68 -21.12 -3.37
CA GLY A 64 -10.59 -20.31 -2.56
C GLY A 64 -9.92 -19.12 -1.87
N VAL A 65 -8.72 -19.29 -1.32
CA VAL A 65 -7.94 -18.19 -0.73
C VAL A 65 -7.53 -17.17 -1.80
N ASN A 66 -7.03 -17.63 -2.95
CA ASN A 66 -6.56 -16.75 -4.01
C ASN A 66 -7.70 -15.92 -4.62
N ASP A 67 -8.86 -16.52 -4.86
CA ASP A 67 -10.03 -15.85 -5.45
C ASP A 67 -10.52 -14.70 -4.56
N THR A 68 -10.41 -14.85 -3.23
CA THR A 68 -10.85 -13.84 -2.27
C THR A 68 -9.88 -12.68 -2.08
N THR A 69 -8.63 -12.80 -2.56
CA THR A 69 -7.57 -11.79 -2.35
C THR A 69 -8.00 -10.40 -2.78
N SER A 70 -8.66 -10.28 -3.94
CA SER A 70 -9.10 -8.97 -4.46
C SER A 70 -10.12 -8.28 -3.57
N ILE A 71 -11.08 -9.03 -3.02
CA ILE A 71 -12.11 -8.48 -2.12
C ILE A 71 -11.48 -8.03 -0.80
N ILE A 72 -10.67 -8.89 -0.21
CA ILE A 72 -9.96 -8.60 1.04
C ILE A 72 -9.07 -7.37 0.86
N PHE A 73 -8.37 -7.27 -0.27
CA PHE A 73 -7.46 -6.17 -0.58
C PHE A 73 -8.18 -4.81 -0.55
N ILE A 74 -9.39 -4.69 -1.09
CA ILE A 74 -10.17 -3.45 -1.08
C ILE A 74 -10.41 -2.96 0.36
N PHE A 75 -10.85 -3.84 1.27
CA PHE A 75 -11.12 -3.49 2.66
C PHE A 75 -9.85 -3.14 3.44
N LEU A 76 -8.78 -3.93 3.25
CA LEU A 76 -7.50 -3.69 3.92
C LEU A 76 -6.83 -2.41 3.45
N GLN A 77 -6.92 -2.10 2.16
CA GLN A 77 -6.40 -0.86 1.59
C GLN A 77 -7.18 0.37 2.08
N PHE A 78 -8.49 0.26 2.24
CA PHE A 78 -9.29 1.30 2.88
C PHE A 78 -8.83 1.55 4.32
N ALA A 79 -8.70 0.49 5.12
CA ALA A 79 -8.24 0.57 6.51
C ALA A 79 -6.84 1.19 6.63
N PHE A 80 -5.92 0.80 5.73
CA PHE A 80 -4.58 1.38 5.65
C PHE A 80 -4.63 2.87 5.34
N GLY A 81 -5.37 3.27 4.31
CA GLY A 81 -5.49 4.66 3.89
C GLY A 81 -6.11 5.55 4.96
N VAL A 82 -7.19 5.09 5.60
CA VAL A 82 -7.84 5.85 6.69
C VAL A 82 -6.87 6.07 7.85
N SER A 83 -6.15 5.03 8.28
CA SER A 83 -5.18 5.13 9.38
C SER A 83 -4.04 6.10 9.04
N ALA A 84 -3.51 6.05 7.81
CA ALA A 84 -2.48 6.96 7.35
C ALA A 84 -2.98 8.41 7.27
N GLY A 85 -4.23 8.62 6.85
CA GLY A 85 -4.84 9.95 6.80
C GLY A 85 -5.08 10.57 8.17
N PHE A 86 -5.53 9.79 9.14
CA PHE A 86 -5.71 10.27 10.52
C PHE A 86 -4.41 10.82 11.12
N CYS A 87 -3.30 10.19 10.81
CA CYS A 87 -1.99 10.55 11.36
C CYS A 87 -1.41 11.86 10.83
N VAL A 88 -1.96 12.41 9.73
CA VAL A 88 -1.60 13.76 9.26
C VAL A 88 -1.95 14.81 10.32
N VAL A 89 -3.11 14.66 10.98
CA VAL A 89 -3.52 15.56 12.08
C VAL A 89 -2.54 15.47 13.25
N THR A 90 -2.18 14.26 13.66
CA THR A 90 -1.19 14.05 14.73
C THR A 90 0.17 14.66 14.37
N ALA A 91 0.65 14.43 13.16
CA ALA A 91 1.96 14.94 12.73
C ALA A 91 2.01 16.48 12.76
N ALA A 92 0.92 17.15 12.41
CA ALA A 92 0.82 18.61 12.55
C ALA A 92 0.85 19.07 14.01
N GLU A 93 0.16 18.38 14.93
CA GLU A 93 0.21 18.68 16.37
C GLU A 93 1.61 18.43 16.96
N VAL A 94 2.31 17.38 16.49
CA VAL A 94 3.70 17.10 16.87
C VAL A 94 4.62 18.22 16.41
N GLY A 95 4.51 18.67 15.15
CA GLY A 95 5.30 19.77 14.63
C GLY A 95 5.03 21.10 15.32
N ALA A 96 3.80 21.33 15.77
CA ALA A 96 3.42 22.48 16.58
C ALA A 96 3.89 22.38 18.06
N HIS A 97 4.54 21.30 18.47
CA HIS A 97 4.92 20.98 19.85
C HIS A 97 3.76 21.03 20.84
N HIS A 98 2.54 20.73 20.38
CA HIS A 98 1.31 20.80 21.15
C HIS A 98 0.95 19.44 21.75
N GLU A 99 1.58 19.06 22.86
CA GLU A 99 1.44 17.73 23.50
C GLU A 99 -0.02 17.35 23.83
N ALA A 100 -0.83 18.30 24.29
CA ALA A 100 -2.25 18.04 24.56
C ALA A 100 -3.02 17.74 23.26
N GLY A 101 -2.69 18.42 22.15
CA GLY A 101 -3.23 18.14 20.82
C GLY A 101 -2.87 16.74 20.34
N VAL A 102 -1.63 16.30 20.54
CA VAL A 102 -1.17 14.95 20.21
C VAL A 102 -1.96 13.89 20.99
N ARG A 103 -2.14 14.05 22.33
CA ARG A 103 -2.93 13.12 23.14
C ARG A 103 -4.40 13.10 22.72
N ARG A 104 -5.00 14.27 22.48
CA ARG A 104 -6.39 14.35 22.00
C ARG A 104 -6.55 13.70 20.61
N SER A 105 -5.58 13.90 19.72
CA SER A 105 -5.55 13.23 18.43
C SER A 105 -5.44 11.71 18.59
N LEU A 106 -4.62 11.20 19.52
CA LEU A 106 -4.54 9.77 19.86
C LEU A 106 -5.89 9.22 20.30
N ALA A 107 -6.55 9.89 21.25
CA ALA A 107 -7.87 9.49 21.74
C ALA A 107 -8.93 9.49 20.62
N ALA A 108 -8.94 10.54 19.78
CA ALA A 108 -9.83 10.63 18.61
C ALA A 108 -9.62 9.45 17.65
N GLN A 109 -8.37 9.11 17.35
CA GLN A 109 -8.06 8.01 16.46
C GLN A 109 -8.43 6.64 17.04
N ILE A 110 -8.28 6.42 18.36
CA ILE A 110 -8.75 5.20 19.03
C ILE A 110 -10.26 5.05 18.86
N LEU A 111 -11.02 6.10 19.15
CA LEU A 111 -12.49 6.09 19.04
C LEU A 111 -12.94 5.87 17.58
N LEU A 112 -12.35 6.61 16.64
CA LEU A 112 -12.69 6.48 15.22
C LEU A 112 -12.28 5.11 14.65
N SER A 113 -11.12 4.57 15.04
CA SER A 113 -10.69 3.24 14.62
C SER A 113 -11.59 2.15 15.19
N ALA A 114 -12.04 2.28 16.44
CA ALA A 114 -13.00 1.35 17.03
C ALA A 114 -14.36 1.40 16.30
N ALA A 115 -14.88 2.60 16.03
CA ALA A 115 -16.13 2.76 15.27
C ALA A 115 -16.02 2.21 13.84
N LEU A 116 -14.90 2.48 13.15
CA LEU A 116 -14.65 1.95 11.82
C LEU A 116 -14.45 0.44 11.82
N THR A 117 -13.83 -0.14 12.85
CA THR A 117 -13.74 -1.60 13.00
C THR A 117 -15.13 -2.22 13.01
N VAL A 118 -16.03 -1.72 13.84
CA VAL A 118 -17.41 -2.23 13.93
C VAL A 118 -18.13 -2.08 12.58
N LEU A 119 -18.01 -0.90 11.96
CA LEU A 119 -18.65 -0.60 10.67
C LEU A 119 -18.11 -1.52 9.55
N LEU A 120 -16.79 -1.60 9.40
CA LEU A 120 -16.17 -2.37 8.32
C LEU A 120 -16.36 -3.88 8.51
N THR A 121 -16.20 -4.39 9.74
CA THR A 121 -16.49 -5.80 10.05
C THR A 121 -17.95 -6.13 9.78
N GLY A 122 -18.88 -5.30 10.27
CA GLY A 122 -20.31 -5.51 10.04
C GLY A 122 -20.68 -5.50 8.55
N LEU A 123 -20.18 -4.50 7.81
CA LEU A 123 -20.42 -4.37 6.37
C LEU A 123 -19.80 -5.55 5.58
N ALA A 124 -18.55 -5.91 5.88
CA ALA A 124 -17.84 -6.97 5.19
C ALA A 124 -18.48 -8.34 5.42
N LEU A 125 -18.89 -8.64 6.66
CA LEU A 125 -19.58 -9.92 6.97
C LEU A 125 -20.99 -9.95 6.39
N LEU A 126 -21.73 -8.84 6.40
CA LEU A 126 -23.06 -8.73 5.80
C LEU A 126 -23.02 -8.95 4.28
N LEU A 127 -22.01 -8.38 3.61
CA LEU A 127 -21.84 -8.45 2.16
C LEU A 127 -21.02 -9.66 1.70
N LEU A 128 -20.54 -10.53 2.61
CA LEU A 128 -19.62 -11.61 2.27
C LEU A 128 -20.18 -12.52 1.16
N LYS A 129 -21.42 -13.02 1.33
CA LYS A 129 -22.06 -13.90 0.33
C LYS A 129 -22.26 -13.21 -1.04
N PRO A 130 -22.84 -11.99 -1.12
CA PRO A 130 -22.91 -11.24 -2.38
C PRO A 130 -21.55 -11.02 -3.03
N MET A 131 -20.53 -10.72 -2.25
CA MET A 131 -19.18 -10.47 -2.79
C MET A 131 -18.55 -11.75 -3.37
N LEU A 132 -18.73 -12.91 -2.70
CA LEU A 132 -18.26 -14.19 -3.23
C LEU A 132 -18.99 -14.54 -4.54
N ALA A 133 -20.30 -14.31 -4.61
CA ALA A 133 -21.06 -14.52 -5.83
C ALA A 133 -20.59 -13.59 -6.96
N TRP A 134 -20.23 -12.35 -6.65
CA TRP A 134 -19.71 -11.38 -7.63
C TRP A 134 -18.41 -11.82 -8.30
N ILE A 135 -17.56 -12.55 -7.58
CA ILE A 135 -16.31 -13.12 -8.12
C ILE A 135 -16.48 -14.56 -8.63
N ASN A 136 -17.70 -14.99 -8.89
CA ASN A 136 -18.07 -16.35 -9.35
C ASN A 136 -17.64 -17.49 -8.41
N VAL A 137 -17.44 -17.24 -7.13
CA VAL A 137 -17.23 -18.27 -6.10
C VAL A 137 -18.58 -18.66 -5.55
N THR A 138 -19.17 -19.71 -6.14
CA THR A 138 -20.53 -20.18 -5.86
C THR A 138 -20.54 -21.54 -5.17
N PRO A 139 -21.64 -21.95 -4.52
CA PRO A 139 -21.78 -23.26 -3.89
C PRO A 139 -21.66 -24.46 -4.87
N GLU A 140 -21.65 -24.21 -6.17
CA GLU A 140 -21.43 -25.24 -7.20
C GLU A 140 -20.03 -25.87 -7.11
N SER A 141 -19.05 -25.14 -6.56
CA SER A 141 -17.72 -25.63 -6.21
C SER A 141 -17.57 -25.68 -4.68
N PRO A 142 -18.07 -26.69 -3.98
CA PRO A 142 -18.28 -26.68 -2.53
C PRO A 142 -16.98 -26.52 -1.72
N GLU A 143 -15.87 -27.07 -2.19
CA GLU A 143 -14.55 -26.98 -1.54
C GLU A 143 -14.03 -25.53 -1.62
N VAL A 144 -13.98 -24.96 -2.82
CA VAL A 144 -13.52 -23.59 -3.08
C VAL A 144 -14.39 -22.58 -2.32
N TYR A 145 -15.73 -22.73 -2.41
CA TYR A 145 -16.66 -21.85 -1.72
C TYR A 145 -16.49 -21.88 -0.19
N ARG A 146 -16.35 -23.08 0.39
CA ARG A 146 -16.16 -23.24 1.84
C ARG A 146 -14.86 -22.62 2.29
N ALA A 147 -13.78 -22.85 1.56
CA ALA A 147 -12.47 -22.26 1.83
C ALA A 147 -12.52 -20.74 1.74
N ALA A 148 -13.04 -20.19 0.65
CA ALA A 148 -13.20 -18.76 0.43
C ALA A 148 -14.05 -18.09 1.53
N HIS A 149 -15.21 -18.67 1.85
CA HIS A 149 -16.10 -18.16 2.87
C HIS A 149 -15.45 -18.15 4.26
N THR A 150 -14.79 -19.27 4.63
CA THR A 150 -14.12 -19.39 5.93
C THR A 150 -12.97 -18.41 6.07
N TYR A 151 -12.11 -18.30 5.05
CA TYR A 151 -10.99 -17.38 5.03
C TYR A 151 -11.43 -15.92 5.16
N CYS A 152 -12.35 -15.49 4.29
CA CYS A 152 -12.88 -14.14 4.33
C CYS A 152 -13.58 -13.81 5.65
N ALA A 153 -14.40 -14.74 6.18
CA ALA A 153 -15.12 -14.50 7.42
C ALA A 153 -14.16 -14.22 8.59
N ILE A 154 -13.08 -15.01 8.70
CA ILE A 154 -12.07 -14.83 9.76
C ILE A 154 -11.28 -13.53 9.55
N ILE A 155 -10.80 -13.26 8.34
CA ILE A 155 -10.05 -12.03 8.03
C ILE A 155 -10.92 -10.78 8.28
N PHE A 156 -12.21 -10.81 7.88
CA PHE A 156 -13.11 -9.69 8.10
C PHE A 156 -13.50 -9.52 9.57
N ALA A 157 -13.66 -10.60 10.32
CA ALA A 157 -13.80 -10.52 11.77
C ALA A 157 -12.54 -9.91 12.44
N GLY A 158 -11.38 -10.15 11.85
CA GLY A 158 -10.08 -9.64 12.29
C GLY A 158 -9.68 -8.26 11.75
N ILE A 159 -10.52 -7.57 10.96
CA ILE A 159 -10.21 -6.24 10.38
C ILE A 159 -9.72 -5.24 11.45
N GLY A 160 -10.26 -5.32 12.66
CA GLY A 160 -9.84 -4.48 13.77
C GLY A 160 -8.35 -4.63 14.11
N ALA A 161 -7.82 -5.85 14.11
CA ALA A 161 -6.40 -6.08 14.37
C ALA A 161 -5.53 -5.36 13.32
N GLN A 162 -5.87 -5.50 12.04
CA GLN A 162 -5.19 -4.83 10.93
C GLN A 162 -5.30 -3.30 11.01
N LEU A 163 -6.50 -2.78 11.29
CA LEU A 163 -6.75 -1.34 11.37
C LEU A 163 -5.98 -0.71 12.53
N PHE A 164 -6.03 -1.31 13.72
CA PHE A 164 -5.29 -0.83 14.88
C PHE A 164 -3.78 -0.99 14.72
N TYR A 165 -3.30 -2.04 14.02
CA TYR A 165 -1.89 -2.17 13.67
C TYR A 165 -1.43 -1.04 12.75
N ASN A 166 -2.16 -0.77 11.66
CA ASN A 166 -1.87 0.32 10.76
C ASN A 166 -1.92 1.68 11.45
N PHE A 167 -2.91 1.87 12.34
CA PHE A 167 -3.04 3.08 13.14
C PHE A 167 -1.81 3.32 14.01
N ILE A 168 -1.42 2.36 14.88
CA ILE A 168 -0.29 2.59 15.79
C ILE A 168 1.03 2.78 15.03
N CYS A 169 1.25 2.04 13.95
CA CYS A 169 2.43 2.21 13.10
C CYS A 169 2.47 3.59 12.44
N SER A 170 1.34 4.09 11.92
CA SER A 170 1.25 5.42 11.31
C SER A 170 1.35 6.53 12.35
N PHE A 171 0.78 6.31 13.54
CA PHE A 171 0.89 7.24 14.67
C PHE A 171 2.35 7.41 15.12
N LEU A 172 3.10 6.32 15.29
CA LEU A 172 4.52 6.39 15.63
C LEU A 172 5.35 7.09 14.55
N ARG A 173 5.05 6.82 13.26
CA ARG A 173 5.67 7.56 12.16
C ARG A 173 5.36 9.04 12.21
N SER A 174 4.14 9.44 12.58
CA SER A 174 3.78 10.85 12.74
C SER A 174 4.55 11.56 13.85
N MET A 175 5.03 10.79 14.84
CA MET A 175 5.93 11.27 15.91
C MET A 175 7.42 11.25 15.53
N GLY A 176 7.76 10.89 14.30
CA GLY A 176 9.16 10.77 13.84
C GLY A 176 9.82 9.42 14.17
N ASP A 177 9.06 8.44 14.68
CA ASP A 177 9.58 7.08 14.95
C ASP A 177 9.21 6.13 13.82
N SER A 178 10.12 5.91 12.89
CA SER A 178 9.97 4.95 11.80
C SER A 178 10.56 3.57 12.12
N VAL A 179 11.38 3.46 13.16
CA VAL A 179 12.07 2.21 13.51
C VAL A 179 11.20 1.27 14.33
N THR A 180 10.46 1.81 15.30
CA THR A 180 9.55 0.98 16.10
C THR A 180 8.53 0.21 15.24
N PRO A 181 7.81 0.85 14.28
CA PRO A 181 6.96 0.13 13.33
C PRO A 181 7.68 -0.97 12.55
N LEU A 182 8.92 -0.73 12.11
CA LEU A 182 9.73 -1.73 11.41
C LEU A 182 10.00 -2.96 12.29
N LEU A 183 10.39 -2.76 13.56
CA LEU A 183 10.67 -3.87 14.49
C LEU A 183 9.42 -4.69 14.78
N PHE A 184 8.26 -4.04 14.96
CA PHE A 184 7.00 -4.75 15.17
C PHE A 184 6.48 -5.43 13.90
N LEU A 185 6.79 -4.92 12.71
CA LEU A 185 6.52 -5.62 11.46
C LEU A 185 7.36 -6.90 11.36
N LEU A 186 8.66 -6.82 11.66
CA LEU A 186 9.54 -7.99 11.68
C LEU A 186 9.05 -9.03 12.70
N PHE A 187 8.70 -8.59 13.89
CA PHE A 187 8.13 -9.46 14.94
C PHE A 187 6.82 -10.12 14.47
N SER A 188 5.91 -9.33 13.87
CA SER A 188 4.64 -9.83 13.32
C SER A 188 4.87 -10.88 12.23
N THR A 189 5.86 -10.66 11.36
CA THR A 189 6.21 -11.57 10.27
C THR A 189 6.71 -12.92 10.82
N ILE A 190 7.65 -12.89 11.75
CA ILE A 190 8.20 -14.11 12.37
C ILE A 190 7.09 -14.85 13.12
N LEU A 191 6.28 -14.13 13.88
CA LEU A 191 5.16 -14.70 14.62
C LEU A 191 4.12 -15.33 13.71
N ASN A 192 3.76 -14.67 12.61
CA ASN A 192 2.80 -15.21 11.65
C ASN A 192 3.32 -16.52 11.02
N ILE A 193 4.56 -16.54 10.52
CA ILE A 193 5.17 -17.77 9.98
C ILE A 193 5.12 -18.91 11.01
N GLY A 194 5.47 -18.62 12.27
CA GLY A 194 5.40 -19.61 13.36
C GLY A 194 3.98 -20.11 13.62
N LEU A 195 3.00 -19.23 13.62
CA LEU A 195 1.59 -19.57 13.82
C LEU A 195 0.99 -20.31 12.61
N ASP A 196 1.39 -19.97 11.37
CA ASP A 196 0.97 -20.70 10.17
C ASP A 196 1.44 -22.16 10.24
N LEU A 197 2.72 -22.39 10.55
CA LEU A 197 3.25 -23.73 10.72
C LEU A 197 2.56 -24.48 11.87
N LEU A 198 2.25 -23.82 12.97
CA LEU A 198 1.55 -24.42 14.11
C LEU A 198 0.11 -24.77 13.77
N PHE A 199 -0.67 -23.85 13.19
CA PHE A 199 -2.09 -24.04 12.99
C PHE A 199 -2.41 -24.88 11.75
N ILE A 200 -1.63 -24.71 10.67
CA ILE A 200 -1.86 -25.43 9.43
C ILE A 200 -1.21 -26.82 9.49
N VAL A 201 0.08 -26.89 9.86
CA VAL A 201 0.84 -28.15 9.79
C VAL A 201 0.62 -29.01 11.02
N SER A 202 0.71 -28.44 12.25
CA SER A 202 0.60 -29.23 13.48
C SER A 202 -0.83 -29.52 13.92
N PHE A 203 -1.72 -28.50 13.81
CA PHE A 203 -3.11 -28.64 14.25
C PHE A 203 -4.06 -29.04 13.11
N HIS A 204 -3.61 -29.01 11.86
CA HIS A 204 -4.40 -29.35 10.67
C HIS A 204 -5.71 -28.54 10.54
N TRP A 205 -5.67 -27.25 10.91
CA TRP A 205 -6.83 -26.35 10.81
C TRP A 205 -7.09 -25.84 9.38
N GLY A 206 -6.26 -26.21 8.39
CA GLY A 206 -6.43 -25.85 7.00
C GLY A 206 -6.50 -24.34 6.78
N VAL A 207 -7.41 -23.91 5.93
CA VAL A 207 -7.61 -22.47 5.59
C VAL A 207 -7.94 -21.62 6.81
N ALA A 208 -8.70 -22.15 7.78
CA ALA A 208 -9.00 -21.44 9.01
C ALA A 208 -7.74 -21.16 9.82
N GLY A 209 -6.78 -22.09 9.83
CA GLY A 209 -5.49 -21.95 10.47
C GLY A 209 -4.70 -20.77 9.90
N ALA A 210 -4.60 -20.65 8.59
CA ALA A 210 -3.94 -19.53 7.90
C ALA A 210 -4.56 -18.17 8.26
N ALA A 211 -5.89 -18.08 8.18
CA ALA A 211 -6.59 -16.84 8.50
C ALA A 211 -6.43 -16.43 9.97
N ILE A 212 -6.54 -17.39 10.90
CA ILE A 212 -6.39 -17.14 12.34
C ILE A 212 -4.93 -16.75 12.65
N ALA A 213 -3.94 -17.40 12.04
CA ALA A 213 -2.52 -17.06 12.24
C ALA A 213 -2.25 -15.61 11.84
N THR A 214 -2.74 -15.17 10.68
CA THR A 214 -2.62 -13.79 10.21
C THR A 214 -3.25 -12.80 11.19
N VAL A 215 -4.49 -13.01 11.60
CA VAL A 215 -5.21 -12.11 12.53
C VAL A 215 -4.55 -12.11 13.91
N ALA A 216 -4.16 -13.28 14.43
CA ALA A 216 -3.53 -13.41 15.74
C ALA A 216 -2.15 -12.73 15.77
N ALA A 217 -1.30 -12.93 14.75
CA ALA A 217 0.01 -12.29 14.65
C ALA A 217 -0.13 -10.76 14.65
N GLN A 218 -1.09 -10.23 13.90
CA GLN A 218 -1.34 -8.78 13.86
C GLN A 218 -1.90 -8.25 15.18
N LEU A 219 -2.83 -8.96 15.82
CA LEU A 219 -3.40 -8.56 17.10
C LEU A 219 -2.33 -8.53 18.20
N ILE A 220 -1.53 -9.58 18.32
CA ILE A 220 -0.43 -9.66 19.30
C ILE A 220 0.58 -8.55 19.06
N SER A 221 0.97 -8.33 17.80
CA SER A 221 1.90 -7.27 17.42
C SER A 221 1.33 -5.87 17.68
N THR A 222 0.03 -5.67 17.45
CA THR A 222 -0.68 -4.43 17.76
C THR A 222 -0.63 -4.13 19.25
N VAL A 223 -1.05 -5.09 20.08
CA VAL A 223 -1.04 -4.93 21.55
C VAL A 223 0.40 -4.68 22.05
N GLY A 224 1.36 -5.45 21.57
CA GLY A 224 2.78 -5.26 21.92
C GLY A 224 3.29 -3.88 21.51
N CYS A 225 2.94 -3.41 20.31
CA CYS A 225 3.35 -2.10 19.82
C CYS A 225 2.74 -0.94 20.65
N PHE A 226 1.47 -1.04 21.03
CA PHE A 226 0.83 -0.06 21.92
C PHE A 226 1.49 -0.05 23.30
N LEU A 227 1.68 -1.21 23.92
CA LEU A 227 2.34 -1.30 25.22
C LEU A 227 3.74 -0.70 25.18
N TYR A 228 4.53 -1.04 24.17
CA TYR A 228 5.86 -0.50 23.97
C TYR A 228 5.82 1.02 23.77
N ALA A 229 4.89 1.53 22.96
CA ALA A 229 4.72 2.97 22.71
C ALA A 229 4.42 3.75 23.99
N PHE A 230 3.51 3.26 24.84
CA PHE A 230 3.19 3.90 26.13
C PHE A 230 4.33 3.84 27.15
N VAL A 231 5.19 2.83 27.08
CA VAL A 231 6.41 2.74 27.93
C VAL A 231 7.49 3.68 27.39
N LYS A 232 7.71 3.69 26.09
CA LYS A 232 8.75 4.50 25.44
C LYS A 232 8.42 6.01 25.46
N TYR A 233 7.13 6.35 25.38
CA TYR A 233 6.64 7.72 25.33
C TYR A 233 5.66 8.00 26.47
N PRO A 234 6.13 8.24 27.71
CA PRO A 234 5.25 8.51 28.85
C PRO A 234 4.30 9.71 28.63
N LYS A 235 4.70 10.65 27.78
CA LYS A 235 3.89 11.82 27.39
C LYS A 235 2.60 11.46 26.62
N LEU A 236 2.50 10.25 26.08
CA LEU A 236 1.30 9.73 25.41
C LEU A 236 0.28 9.12 26.37
N ARG A 237 0.56 9.06 27.66
CA ARG A 237 -0.43 8.60 28.65
C ARG A 237 -1.66 9.49 28.60
N LEU A 238 -2.79 8.88 28.24
CA LEU A 238 -4.06 9.59 28.13
C LEU A 238 -4.62 9.92 29.52
N HIS A 239 -4.98 11.17 29.69
CA HIS A 239 -5.70 11.67 30.88
C HIS A 239 -7.19 11.69 30.59
N ARG A 240 -8.02 11.80 31.62
CA ARG A 240 -9.48 11.83 31.49
C ARG A 240 -9.98 12.97 30.58
N GLU A 241 -9.26 14.06 30.56
CA GLU A 241 -9.56 15.24 29.74
C GLU A 241 -9.29 15.01 28.23
N ASP A 242 -8.30 14.17 27.89
CA ASP A 242 -7.95 13.88 26.50
C ASP A 242 -9.06 13.09 25.77
N TRP A 243 -9.93 12.39 26.53
CA TRP A 243 -11.09 11.66 26.00
C TRP A 243 -12.28 12.57 25.67
N GLN A 244 -12.22 13.86 26.01
CA GLN A 244 -13.23 14.84 25.62
C GLN A 244 -13.03 15.27 24.18
N VAL A 245 -13.13 14.30 23.27
CA VAL A 245 -12.97 14.51 21.83
C VAL A 245 -14.20 15.24 21.28
N THR A 246 -14.00 16.38 20.65
CA THR A 246 -15.07 17.17 20.06
C THR A 246 -15.46 16.63 18.67
N LEU A 247 -16.67 17.00 18.21
CA LEU A 247 -17.08 16.71 16.82
C LEU A 247 -16.13 17.35 15.78
N GLY A 248 -15.53 18.50 16.14
CA GLY A 248 -14.52 19.17 15.33
C GLY A 248 -13.27 18.33 15.16
N ASP A 249 -12.77 17.71 16.24
CA ASP A 249 -11.63 16.81 16.20
C ASP A 249 -11.90 15.59 15.31
N MET A 250 -13.07 14.96 15.48
CA MET A 250 -13.49 13.82 14.66
C MET A 250 -13.58 14.20 13.18
N ARG A 251 -14.23 15.33 12.87
CA ARG A 251 -14.38 15.83 11.49
C ARG A 251 -13.02 16.11 10.85
N ARG A 252 -12.07 16.65 11.61
CA ARG A 252 -10.70 16.93 11.14
C ARG A 252 -9.98 15.64 10.75
N HIS A 253 -10.08 14.57 11.55
CA HIS A 253 -9.49 13.26 11.24
C HIS A 253 -10.21 12.57 10.06
N LEU A 254 -11.54 12.49 10.08
CA LEU A 254 -12.33 11.90 9.01
C LEU A 254 -12.10 12.61 7.67
N GLY A 255 -11.94 13.95 7.70
CA GLY A 255 -11.66 14.76 6.53
C GLY A 255 -10.30 14.44 5.87
N GLN A 256 -9.35 13.89 6.61
CA GLN A 256 -8.08 13.41 6.08
C GLN A 256 -8.12 11.89 5.77
N GLY A 257 -8.73 11.10 6.64
CA GLY A 257 -8.71 9.65 6.55
C GLY A 257 -9.62 9.10 5.47
N ILE A 258 -10.89 9.52 5.41
CA ILE A 258 -11.85 8.96 4.45
C ILE A 258 -11.43 9.18 2.99
N PRO A 259 -11.02 10.39 2.56
CA PRO A 259 -10.55 10.58 1.18
C PRO A 259 -9.37 9.69 0.82
N LEU A 260 -8.43 9.49 1.75
CA LEU A 260 -7.27 8.64 1.52
C LEU A 260 -7.65 7.16 1.49
N GLY A 261 -8.51 6.69 2.39
CA GLY A 261 -9.04 5.34 2.38
C GLY A 261 -9.76 5.01 1.07
N LEU A 262 -10.64 5.92 0.62
CA LEU A 262 -11.33 5.79 -0.67
C LEU A 262 -10.35 5.77 -1.84
N GLN A 263 -9.33 6.62 -1.83
CA GLN A 263 -8.31 6.65 -2.88
C GLN A 263 -7.59 5.30 -3.01
N PHE A 264 -7.18 4.68 -1.89
CA PHE A 264 -6.53 3.37 -1.93
C PHE A 264 -7.46 2.25 -2.40
N SER A 265 -8.74 2.27 -1.99
CA SER A 265 -9.75 1.31 -2.48
C SER A 265 -10.02 1.47 -3.99
N VAL A 266 -10.10 2.71 -4.46
CA VAL A 266 -10.32 3.05 -5.88
C VAL A 266 -9.15 2.54 -6.74
N LEU A 267 -7.92 2.68 -6.28
CA LEU A 267 -6.75 2.13 -6.97
C LEU A 267 -6.81 0.60 -7.08
N ALA A 268 -7.25 -0.08 -6.02
CA ALA A 268 -7.43 -1.53 -6.02
C ALA A 268 -8.41 -1.99 -7.12
N ILE A 269 -9.51 -1.27 -7.30
CA ILE A 269 -10.49 -1.54 -8.38
C ILE A 269 -9.82 -1.41 -9.76
N GLY A 270 -9.01 -0.38 -9.97
CA GLY A 270 -8.30 -0.17 -11.24
C GLY A 270 -7.38 -1.34 -11.62
N ILE A 271 -6.69 -1.91 -10.63
CA ILE A 271 -5.82 -3.09 -10.84
C ILE A 271 -6.66 -4.31 -11.24
N ILE A 272 -7.81 -4.55 -10.60
CA ILE A 272 -8.72 -5.65 -10.93
C ILE A 272 -9.23 -5.53 -12.37
N VAL A 273 -9.64 -4.33 -12.79
CA VAL A 273 -10.09 -4.09 -14.18
C VAL A 273 -8.97 -4.40 -15.17
N MET A 274 -7.74 -3.96 -14.92
CA MET A 274 -6.60 -4.25 -15.79
C MET A 274 -6.36 -5.77 -15.89
N GLN A 275 -6.35 -6.48 -14.77
CA GLN A 275 -6.18 -7.93 -14.75
C GLN A 275 -7.28 -8.65 -15.55
N SER A 276 -8.54 -8.20 -15.46
CA SER A 276 -9.64 -8.82 -16.22
C SER A 276 -9.49 -8.67 -17.73
N VAL A 277 -8.86 -7.58 -18.19
CA VAL A 277 -8.58 -7.40 -19.64
C VAL A 277 -7.36 -8.22 -20.06
N VAL A 278 -6.34 -8.37 -19.22
CA VAL A 278 -5.17 -9.23 -19.50
C VAL A 278 -5.62 -10.66 -19.82
N VAL A 279 -6.57 -11.21 -19.05
CA VAL A 279 -7.12 -12.57 -19.26
C VAL A 279 -7.66 -12.76 -20.67
N LYS A 280 -8.25 -11.74 -21.29
CA LYS A 280 -8.82 -11.83 -22.64
C LYS A 280 -7.78 -12.14 -23.72
N PHE A 281 -6.50 -11.78 -23.51
CA PHE A 281 -5.42 -12.11 -24.43
C PHE A 281 -5.02 -13.60 -24.40
N ASP A 282 -5.56 -14.38 -23.47
CA ASP A 282 -5.40 -15.83 -23.39
C ASP A 282 -6.64 -16.62 -23.90
N ILE A 283 -7.72 -15.91 -24.30
CA ILE A 283 -9.01 -16.49 -24.71
C ILE A 283 -9.20 -16.34 -26.23
N LEU A 284 -9.62 -17.42 -26.88
CA LEU A 284 -10.02 -17.44 -28.30
C LEU A 284 -11.34 -18.20 -28.42
N GLU A 285 -12.32 -17.59 -29.11
CA GLU A 285 -13.66 -18.17 -29.32
C GLU A 285 -14.37 -18.60 -28.02
N GLY A 286 -14.07 -17.89 -26.90
CA GLY A 286 -14.64 -18.20 -25.58
C GLY A 286 -13.89 -19.27 -24.78
N GLU A 287 -12.88 -19.92 -25.36
CA GLU A 287 -12.06 -20.93 -24.69
C GLU A 287 -10.68 -20.35 -24.32
N MET A 288 -10.16 -20.75 -23.15
CA MET A 288 -8.82 -20.41 -22.73
C MET A 288 -7.80 -21.29 -23.44
N ILE A 289 -7.05 -20.72 -24.37
CA ILE A 289 -6.06 -21.44 -25.19
C ILE A 289 -4.63 -21.35 -24.62
N SER A 290 -4.38 -20.40 -23.73
CA SER A 290 -3.06 -20.09 -23.18
C SER A 290 -3.23 -19.47 -21.79
N ASN A 291 -2.13 -19.38 -21.03
CA ASN A 291 -2.00 -18.56 -19.83
C ASN A 291 -0.78 -17.63 -19.93
N ALA A 292 -0.28 -17.41 -21.13
CA ALA A 292 0.97 -16.69 -21.34
C ALA A 292 0.87 -15.22 -20.97
N ALA A 293 -0.25 -14.55 -21.32
CA ALA A 293 -0.48 -13.15 -20.98
C ALA A 293 -0.65 -12.97 -19.46
N GLN A 294 -1.45 -13.81 -18.81
CA GLN A 294 -1.65 -13.78 -17.37
C GLN A 294 -0.36 -14.05 -16.59
N ASN A 295 0.38 -15.08 -16.97
CA ASN A 295 1.64 -15.44 -16.32
C ASN A 295 2.70 -14.34 -16.52
N GLY A 296 2.87 -13.83 -17.75
CA GLY A 296 3.82 -12.79 -18.08
C GLY A 296 3.52 -11.49 -17.35
N PHE A 297 2.28 -11.01 -17.44
CA PHE A 297 1.82 -9.82 -16.73
C PHE A 297 1.92 -9.99 -15.21
N GLY A 298 1.48 -11.12 -14.65
CA GLY A 298 1.51 -11.37 -13.21
C GLY A 298 2.93 -11.37 -12.64
N ALA A 299 3.89 -12.00 -13.32
CA ALA A 299 5.29 -11.99 -12.91
C ALA A 299 5.92 -10.59 -13.03
N ALA A 300 5.65 -9.88 -14.14
CA ALA A 300 6.14 -8.52 -14.34
C ALA A 300 5.54 -7.54 -13.33
N ASN A 301 4.25 -7.66 -12.99
CA ASN A 301 3.60 -6.84 -11.97
C ASN A 301 4.18 -7.09 -10.56
N LYS A 302 4.53 -8.33 -10.20
CA LYS A 302 5.23 -8.62 -8.94
C LYS A 302 6.60 -7.93 -8.89
N LEU A 303 7.38 -7.99 -9.98
CA LEU A 303 8.65 -7.27 -10.08
C LEU A 303 8.43 -5.76 -9.99
N ASN A 304 7.45 -5.22 -10.71
CA ASN A 304 7.08 -3.81 -10.70
C ASN A 304 6.75 -3.31 -9.30
N ASN A 305 5.92 -4.05 -8.55
CA ASN A 305 5.59 -3.76 -7.15
C ASN A 305 6.84 -3.71 -6.25
N LEU A 306 7.79 -4.63 -6.46
CA LEU A 306 9.06 -4.64 -5.71
C LEU A 306 9.92 -3.42 -6.06
N LEU A 307 10.04 -3.07 -7.34
CA LEU A 307 10.85 -1.96 -7.83
C LEU A 307 10.31 -0.58 -7.41
N MET A 308 8.99 -0.41 -7.29
CA MET A 308 8.39 0.85 -6.84
C MET A 308 8.35 1.01 -5.31
N THR A 309 8.57 -0.07 -4.55
CA THR A 309 8.51 -0.07 -3.08
C THR A 309 9.40 1.00 -2.43
N PRO A 310 10.67 1.21 -2.84
CA PRO A 310 11.51 2.27 -2.26
C PRO A 310 10.96 3.68 -2.49
N MET A 311 10.38 3.94 -3.67
CA MET A 311 9.78 5.24 -3.99
C MET A 311 8.53 5.50 -3.13
N ASN A 312 7.70 4.48 -2.92
CA ASN A 312 6.54 4.54 -2.04
C ASN A 312 6.95 4.80 -0.58
N GLY A 313 8.01 4.15 -0.10
CA GLY A 313 8.55 4.36 1.25
C GLY A 313 9.06 5.78 1.46
N LEU A 314 9.78 6.36 0.48
CA LEU A 314 10.19 7.75 0.50
C LEU A 314 8.97 8.69 0.50
N GLY A 315 7.96 8.42 -0.33
CA GLY A 315 6.70 9.15 -0.35
C GLY A 315 6.03 9.16 1.02
N THR A 316 5.88 7.99 1.66
CA THR A 316 5.28 7.87 3.00
C THR A 316 6.02 8.71 4.04
N ALA A 317 7.35 8.78 3.98
CA ALA A 317 8.15 9.65 4.84
C ALA A 317 7.81 11.13 4.63
N MET A 318 7.52 11.52 3.39
CA MET A 318 7.17 12.90 3.05
C MET A 318 5.84 13.34 3.65
N THR A 319 4.88 12.45 3.88
CA THR A 319 3.64 12.79 4.59
C THR A 319 3.93 13.32 5.99
N SER A 320 4.69 12.57 6.78
CA SER A 320 5.04 12.96 8.16
C SER A 320 5.94 14.20 8.18
N TYR A 321 6.95 14.24 7.29
CA TYR A 321 7.84 15.39 7.16
C TYR A 321 7.07 16.68 6.85
N THR A 322 6.19 16.64 5.87
CA THR A 322 5.42 17.80 5.44
C THR A 322 4.42 18.23 6.51
N ALA A 323 3.71 17.27 7.13
CA ALA A 323 2.72 17.58 8.16
C ALA A 323 3.35 18.18 9.42
N GLN A 324 4.51 17.67 9.88
CA GLN A 324 5.21 18.26 11.02
C GLN A 324 5.71 19.67 10.69
N ASN A 325 6.32 19.89 9.52
CA ASN A 325 6.80 21.21 9.13
C ASN A 325 5.64 22.20 8.89
N MET A 326 4.47 21.71 8.46
CA MET A 326 3.25 22.52 8.37
C MET A 326 2.78 22.95 9.75
N GLY A 327 2.76 22.04 10.73
CA GLY A 327 2.44 22.34 12.13
C GLY A 327 3.42 23.30 12.79
N ALA A 328 4.70 23.18 12.46
CA ALA A 328 5.77 24.07 12.92
C ALA A 328 5.79 25.46 12.23
N GLY A 329 4.92 25.69 11.24
CA GLY A 329 4.91 26.95 10.48
C GLY A 329 6.17 27.16 9.64
N GLN A 330 6.77 26.10 9.09
CA GLN A 330 8.02 26.13 8.32
C GLN A 330 7.81 25.83 6.81
N PRO A 331 7.12 26.70 6.06
CA PRO A 331 6.79 26.46 4.66
C PRO A 331 8.01 26.36 3.73
N GLU A 332 9.02 27.20 3.95
CA GLU A 332 10.26 27.15 3.16
C GLU A 332 10.97 25.79 3.30
N ARG A 333 10.88 25.20 4.48
CA ARG A 333 11.43 23.88 4.72
C ARG A 333 10.63 22.79 4.00
N ILE A 334 9.29 22.92 3.91
CA ILE A 334 8.44 22.03 3.10
C ILE A 334 8.87 22.11 1.64
N LYS A 335 8.96 23.31 1.06
CA LYS A 335 9.38 23.53 -0.33
C LYS A 335 10.75 22.91 -0.61
N LYS A 336 11.76 23.23 0.21
CA LYS A 336 13.11 22.69 0.06
C LYS A 336 13.16 21.17 0.20
N GLY A 337 12.47 20.61 1.19
CA GLY A 337 12.40 19.17 1.41
C GLY A 337 11.70 18.45 0.26
N THR A 338 10.63 19.02 -0.28
CA THR A 338 9.92 18.46 -1.43
C THR A 338 10.82 18.41 -2.67
N LEU A 339 11.53 19.49 -2.99
CA LEU A 339 12.46 19.50 -4.14
C LEU A 339 13.60 18.49 -3.96
N GLN A 340 14.13 18.37 -2.75
CA GLN A 340 15.17 17.37 -2.45
C GLN A 340 14.62 15.93 -2.51
N ALA A 341 13.38 15.70 -2.07
CA ALA A 341 12.73 14.41 -2.17
C ALA A 341 12.44 14.03 -3.63
N LEU A 342 12.08 15.00 -4.49
CA LEU A 342 11.94 14.80 -5.94
C LEU A 342 13.26 14.37 -6.58
N ALA A 343 14.39 14.99 -6.18
CA ALA A 343 15.70 14.55 -6.65
C ALA A 343 16.05 13.13 -6.17
N MET A 344 15.77 12.79 -4.91
CA MET A 344 16.02 11.46 -4.36
C MET A 344 15.15 10.40 -5.04
N VAL A 345 13.86 10.67 -5.26
CA VAL A 345 12.98 9.71 -5.93
C VAL A 345 13.36 9.50 -7.39
N SER A 346 13.88 10.53 -8.07
CA SER A 346 14.39 10.39 -9.43
C SER A 346 15.60 9.46 -9.50
N ILE A 347 16.50 9.52 -8.50
CA ILE A 347 17.62 8.59 -8.38
C ILE A 347 17.12 7.18 -8.12
N LEU A 348 16.17 7.00 -7.20
CA LEU A 348 15.54 5.69 -6.93
C LEU A 348 14.86 5.13 -8.18
N ALA A 349 14.12 5.96 -8.93
CA ALA A 349 13.51 5.56 -10.19
C ALA A 349 14.56 5.09 -11.21
N GLY A 350 15.66 5.83 -11.36
CA GLY A 350 16.78 5.44 -12.23
C GLY A 350 17.39 4.10 -11.84
N ILE A 351 17.62 3.86 -10.55
CA ILE A 351 18.10 2.58 -10.03
C ILE A 351 17.09 1.46 -10.33
N SER A 352 15.80 1.69 -10.07
CA SER A 352 14.74 0.72 -10.34
C SER A 352 14.62 0.39 -11.82
N ILE A 353 14.73 1.38 -12.71
CA ILE A 353 14.79 1.19 -14.16
C ILE A 353 15.96 0.30 -14.53
N ALA A 354 17.17 0.60 -14.04
CA ALA A 354 18.37 -0.18 -14.34
C ALA A 354 18.25 -1.65 -13.88
N ILE A 355 17.72 -1.87 -12.67
CA ILE A 355 17.47 -3.22 -12.13
C ILE A 355 16.39 -3.94 -12.97
N GLY A 356 15.27 -3.28 -13.26
CA GLY A 356 14.17 -3.86 -14.05
C GLY A 356 14.60 -4.25 -15.45
N LEU A 357 15.35 -3.39 -16.15
CA LEU A 357 15.92 -3.68 -17.44
C LEU A 357 16.94 -4.84 -17.34
N GLY A 358 17.84 -4.84 -16.35
CA GLY A 358 18.80 -5.92 -16.14
C GLY A 358 18.13 -7.28 -15.93
N LEU A 359 17.07 -7.34 -15.13
CA LEU A 359 16.32 -8.57 -14.86
C LEU A 359 15.42 -9.01 -16.03
N SER A 360 15.05 -8.10 -16.94
CA SER A 360 14.27 -8.43 -18.13
C SER A 360 15.09 -9.19 -19.18
N PHE A 361 16.42 -9.04 -19.21
CA PHE A 361 17.27 -9.77 -20.12
C PHE A 361 17.18 -11.28 -19.89
N GLY A 362 16.86 -12.02 -20.94
CA GLY A 362 16.67 -13.48 -20.88
C GLY A 362 15.49 -13.95 -20.01
N GLY A 363 14.60 -13.04 -19.59
CA GLY A 363 13.45 -13.37 -18.77
C GLY A 363 13.80 -13.82 -17.35
N SER A 364 14.94 -13.38 -16.81
CA SER A 364 15.45 -13.83 -15.50
C SER A 364 14.44 -13.66 -14.36
N TYR A 365 13.67 -12.56 -14.34
CA TYR A 365 12.64 -12.33 -13.33
C TYR A 365 11.48 -13.33 -13.42
N LEU A 366 11.15 -13.84 -14.63
CA LEU A 366 10.07 -14.83 -14.79
C LEU A 366 10.41 -16.10 -14.01
N ARG A 367 11.68 -16.53 -14.05
CA ARG A 367 12.14 -17.73 -13.32
C ARG A 367 12.13 -17.58 -11.81
N ILE A 368 12.07 -16.33 -11.31
CA ILE A 368 11.91 -16.06 -9.86
C ILE A 368 10.46 -16.31 -9.41
N PHE A 369 9.50 -15.99 -10.29
CA PHE A 369 8.08 -15.99 -9.93
C PHE A 369 7.26 -17.13 -10.54
N LEU A 370 7.79 -17.81 -11.57
CA LEU A 370 7.09 -18.86 -12.30
C LEU A 370 7.95 -20.14 -12.33
N SER A 371 7.30 -21.29 -12.37
CA SER A 371 7.93 -22.57 -12.67
C SER A 371 8.46 -22.60 -14.12
N VAL A 372 9.50 -23.38 -14.36
CA VAL A 372 10.24 -23.38 -15.64
C VAL A 372 9.35 -23.72 -16.84
N ASP A 373 8.38 -24.60 -16.66
CA ASP A 373 7.38 -25.01 -17.66
C ASP A 373 6.47 -23.85 -18.13
N LYS A 374 6.26 -22.83 -17.31
CA LYS A 374 5.44 -21.65 -17.62
C LYS A 374 6.23 -20.52 -18.27
N VAL A 375 7.55 -20.61 -18.33
CA VAL A 375 8.42 -19.59 -18.96
C VAL A 375 8.57 -19.87 -20.44
N THR A 376 7.59 -19.43 -21.22
CA THR A 376 7.60 -19.53 -22.67
C THR A 376 8.07 -18.22 -23.32
N ALA A 377 8.43 -18.26 -24.63
CA ALA A 377 8.75 -17.04 -25.39
C ALA A 377 7.57 -16.03 -25.38
N GLU A 378 6.35 -16.54 -25.39
CA GLU A 378 5.13 -15.73 -25.34
C GLU A 378 4.92 -15.09 -23.97
N THR A 379 5.07 -15.85 -22.90
CA THR A 379 5.05 -15.35 -21.53
C THR A 379 6.08 -14.23 -21.34
N MET A 380 7.29 -14.42 -21.87
CA MET A 380 8.36 -13.43 -21.80
C MET A 380 8.01 -12.17 -22.62
N ARG A 381 7.40 -12.32 -23.79
CA ARG A 381 6.96 -11.19 -24.62
C ARG A 381 5.94 -10.32 -23.87
N TYR A 382 4.88 -10.92 -23.31
CA TYR A 382 3.87 -10.20 -22.56
C TYR A 382 4.43 -9.51 -21.31
N GLY A 383 5.21 -10.24 -20.51
CA GLY A 383 5.81 -9.69 -19.31
C GLY A 383 6.78 -8.54 -19.57
N ASN A 384 7.69 -8.71 -20.57
CA ASN A 384 8.63 -7.66 -20.93
C ASN A 384 7.94 -6.43 -21.52
N THR A 385 6.87 -6.62 -22.32
CA THR A 385 6.09 -5.49 -22.86
C THR A 385 5.53 -4.64 -21.74
N TYR A 386 4.86 -5.25 -20.75
CA TYR A 386 4.34 -4.53 -19.61
C TYR A 386 5.45 -3.82 -18.83
N LEU A 387 6.52 -4.55 -18.50
CA LEU A 387 7.62 -4.00 -17.71
C LEU A 387 8.30 -2.81 -18.41
N TYR A 388 8.55 -2.88 -19.73
CA TYR A 388 9.20 -1.78 -20.46
C TYR A 388 8.34 -0.52 -20.55
N VAL A 389 7.03 -0.68 -20.74
CA VAL A 389 6.10 0.44 -20.80
C VAL A 389 6.05 1.16 -19.45
N ASP A 390 5.97 0.41 -18.35
CA ASP A 390 5.93 0.96 -17.01
C ASP A 390 7.25 1.62 -16.62
N LEU A 391 8.39 0.92 -16.82
CA LEU A 391 9.71 1.44 -16.48
C LEU A 391 10.04 2.76 -17.20
N ALA A 392 9.58 2.93 -18.45
CA ALA A 392 9.76 4.18 -19.18
C ALA A 392 9.10 5.38 -18.49
N MET A 393 8.08 5.14 -17.68
CA MET A 393 7.29 6.17 -17.00
C MET A 393 7.54 6.26 -15.48
N TYR A 394 8.55 5.58 -14.97
CA TYR A 394 8.87 5.56 -13.53
C TYR A 394 9.21 6.92 -12.92
N LEU A 395 9.68 7.87 -13.72
CA LEU A 395 9.88 9.24 -13.25
C LEU A 395 8.55 9.91 -12.88
N PHE A 396 7.50 9.70 -13.67
CA PHE A 396 6.14 10.20 -13.35
C PHE A 396 5.59 9.51 -12.10
N LEU A 397 5.76 8.18 -12.00
CA LEU A 397 5.38 7.43 -10.81
C LEU A 397 6.10 7.95 -9.55
N GLY A 398 7.41 8.20 -9.65
CA GLY A 398 8.19 8.80 -8.55
C GLY A 398 7.67 10.18 -8.14
N PHE A 399 7.29 11.01 -9.12
CA PHE A 399 6.69 12.31 -8.88
C PHE A 399 5.38 12.18 -8.10
N ILE A 400 4.48 11.26 -8.52
CA ILE A 400 3.23 10.98 -7.79
C ILE A 400 3.51 10.64 -6.34
N PHE A 401 4.43 9.70 -6.05
CA PHE A 401 4.70 9.28 -4.68
C PHE A 401 5.15 10.44 -3.80
N VAL A 402 5.99 11.33 -4.28
CA VAL A 402 6.45 12.47 -3.48
C VAL A 402 5.36 13.53 -3.37
N VAL A 403 4.81 13.99 -4.49
CA VAL A 403 3.87 15.13 -4.50
C VAL A 403 2.56 14.79 -3.81
N ARG A 404 2.00 13.59 -4.07
CA ARG A 404 0.77 13.11 -3.41
C ARG A 404 0.91 13.14 -1.89
N ASN A 405 2.02 12.62 -1.38
CA ASN A 405 2.27 12.57 0.06
C ASN A 405 2.57 13.96 0.66
N CYS A 406 3.21 14.86 -0.08
CA CYS A 406 3.36 16.27 0.35
C CYS A 406 2.01 17.00 0.41
N VAL A 407 1.17 16.83 -0.63
CA VAL A 407 -0.18 17.41 -0.67
C VAL A 407 -1.05 16.87 0.45
N GLN A 408 -0.92 15.59 0.78
CA GLN A 408 -1.55 14.97 1.94
C GLN A 408 -1.06 15.59 3.24
N GLY A 409 0.26 15.74 3.41
CA GLY A 409 0.88 16.29 4.61
C GLY A 409 0.47 17.73 4.91
N ILE A 410 0.20 18.56 3.89
CA ILE A 410 -0.38 19.90 4.08
C ILE A 410 -1.91 19.89 4.30
N GLY A 411 -2.54 18.71 4.37
CA GLY A 411 -3.95 18.56 4.71
C GLY A 411 -4.93 18.76 3.56
N LEU A 412 -4.49 18.72 2.30
CA LEU A 412 -5.34 18.92 1.12
C LEU A 412 -5.89 17.59 0.56
N SER A 413 -6.46 16.75 1.41
CA SER A 413 -6.95 15.40 1.10
C SER A 413 -7.97 15.33 -0.05
N ARG A 414 -8.73 16.41 -0.32
CA ARG A 414 -9.63 16.47 -1.49
C ARG A 414 -8.91 16.29 -2.83
N PHE A 415 -7.69 16.82 -2.95
CA PHE A 415 -6.89 16.65 -4.17
C PHE A 415 -6.33 15.22 -4.28
N ILE A 416 -6.10 14.55 -3.14
CA ILE A 416 -5.68 13.14 -3.09
C ILE A 416 -6.79 12.24 -3.66
N LEU A 417 -8.02 12.43 -3.19
CA LEU A 417 -9.19 11.70 -3.73
C LEU A 417 -9.42 12.04 -5.21
N GLY A 418 -9.31 13.31 -5.58
CA GLY A 418 -9.43 13.74 -6.98
C GLY A 418 -8.39 13.10 -7.90
N ALA A 419 -7.12 13.03 -7.45
CA ALA A 419 -6.05 12.36 -8.18
C ALA A 419 -6.31 10.85 -8.31
N GLY A 420 -6.73 10.18 -7.22
CA GLY A 420 -7.10 8.76 -7.27
C GLY A 420 -8.28 8.47 -8.19
N THR A 421 -9.29 9.35 -8.21
CA THR A 421 -10.42 9.22 -9.12
C THR A 421 -9.98 9.42 -10.59
N ALA A 422 -9.16 10.43 -10.88
CA ALA A 422 -8.63 10.66 -12.23
C ALA A 422 -7.77 9.47 -12.69
N GLU A 423 -6.95 8.91 -11.78
CA GLU A 423 -6.14 7.71 -12.03
C GLU A 423 -7.01 6.50 -12.38
N LEU A 424 -8.10 6.24 -11.62
CA LEU A 424 -9.03 5.15 -11.94
C LEU A 424 -9.70 5.35 -13.29
N LEU A 425 -10.26 6.54 -13.53
CA LEU A 425 -10.97 6.82 -14.78
C LEU A 425 -10.07 6.68 -16.00
N ALA A 426 -8.83 7.19 -15.92
CA ALA A 426 -7.87 7.07 -17.01
C ALA A 426 -7.48 5.60 -17.22
N ARG A 427 -7.19 4.84 -16.15
CA ARG A 427 -6.85 3.41 -16.23
C ARG A 427 -7.97 2.60 -16.85
N VAL A 428 -9.20 2.74 -16.36
CA VAL A 428 -10.37 2.01 -16.87
C VAL A 428 -10.65 2.38 -18.34
N ALA A 429 -10.63 3.66 -18.68
CA ALA A 429 -10.84 4.11 -20.05
C ALA A 429 -9.79 3.52 -21.00
N VAL A 430 -8.50 3.59 -20.64
CA VAL A 430 -7.43 3.04 -21.47
C VAL A 430 -7.54 1.52 -21.55
N CYS A 431 -7.74 0.80 -20.43
CA CYS A 431 -7.88 -0.65 -20.41
C CYS A 431 -9.02 -1.17 -21.29
N LEU A 432 -10.16 -0.49 -21.32
CA LEU A 432 -11.33 -0.96 -22.06
C LEU A 432 -11.35 -0.49 -23.51
N LEU A 433 -10.92 0.75 -23.78
CA LEU A 433 -11.11 1.37 -25.09
C LEU A 433 -9.91 1.16 -26.03
N LEU A 434 -8.68 1.38 -25.54
CA LEU A 434 -7.52 1.35 -26.42
C LEU A 434 -7.22 -0.03 -27.00
N PRO A 435 -7.14 -1.11 -26.19
CA PRO A 435 -6.90 -2.45 -26.72
C PRO A 435 -7.97 -2.87 -27.75
N ALA A 436 -9.24 -2.59 -27.48
CA ALA A 436 -10.35 -2.89 -28.37
C ALA A 436 -10.28 -2.11 -29.69
N ALA A 437 -9.90 -0.82 -29.64
CA ALA A 437 -9.73 0.01 -30.81
C ALA A 437 -8.63 -0.53 -31.76
N PHE A 438 -7.50 -1.00 -31.20
CA PHE A 438 -6.41 -1.59 -31.98
C PHE A 438 -6.69 -3.02 -32.41
N ALA A 439 -7.54 -3.76 -31.68
CA ALA A 439 -8.01 -5.08 -32.09
C ALA A 439 -9.08 -5.02 -33.21
N GLY A 440 -9.65 -3.86 -33.44
CA GLY A 440 -10.76 -3.69 -34.37
C GLY A 440 -12.09 -4.26 -33.87
N GLY A 441 -12.21 -4.48 -32.55
CA GLY A 441 -13.38 -5.08 -31.90
C GLY A 441 -13.06 -5.72 -30.54
N GLU A 442 -13.55 -6.92 -30.31
CA GLU A 442 -13.30 -7.62 -29.08
C GLU A 442 -11.83 -8.06 -28.93
N VAL A 443 -11.27 -7.90 -27.74
CA VAL A 443 -9.91 -8.33 -27.43
C VAL A 443 -9.89 -9.85 -27.21
N THR A 444 -9.03 -10.54 -27.96
CA THR A 444 -8.84 -11.99 -27.88
C THR A 444 -7.36 -12.35 -27.98
N ALA A 445 -7.01 -13.63 -27.88
CA ALA A 445 -5.65 -14.13 -28.09
C ALA A 445 -5.14 -13.88 -29.54
N ALA A 446 -6.03 -13.68 -30.52
CA ALA A 446 -5.66 -13.31 -31.88
C ALA A 446 -5.45 -11.82 -32.08
N ALA A 447 -5.63 -10.97 -31.06
CA ALA A 447 -5.47 -9.53 -31.15
C ALA A 447 -4.02 -9.16 -31.54
N PRO A 448 -3.82 -8.12 -32.38
CA PRO A 448 -2.48 -7.64 -32.72
C PRO A 448 -1.67 -7.27 -31.48
N ALA A 449 -0.34 -7.44 -31.55
CA ALA A 449 0.57 -7.12 -30.44
C ALA A 449 0.39 -5.67 -29.93
N ILE A 450 0.07 -4.73 -30.81
CA ILE A 450 -0.19 -3.32 -30.45
C ILE A 450 -1.35 -3.18 -29.44
N SER A 451 -2.33 -4.09 -29.47
CA SER A 451 -3.44 -4.09 -28.51
C SER A 451 -2.96 -4.34 -27.06
N PHE A 452 -1.95 -5.20 -26.90
CA PHE A 452 -1.37 -5.45 -25.56
C PHE A 452 -0.49 -4.27 -25.12
N TYR A 453 0.27 -3.63 -26.03
CA TYR A 453 0.98 -2.38 -25.72
C TYR A 453 0.00 -1.27 -25.29
N ALA A 454 -1.14 -1.19 -25.95
CA ALA A 454 -2.20 -0.25 -25.61
C ALA A 454 -2.79 -0.51 -24.21
N LEU A 455 -2.95 -1.79 -23.83
CA LEU A 455 -3.33 -2.17 -22.47
C LEU A 455 -2.28 -1.73 -21.45
N CYS A 456 -1.01 -2.00 -21.71
CA CYS A 456 0.09 -1.62 -20.81
C CYS A 456 0.20 -0.11 -20.61
N ALA A 457 -0.25 0.71 -21.57
CA ALA A 457 -0.29 2.16 -21.43
C ALA A 457 -1.30 2.66 -20.38
N ALA A 458 -2.11 1.78 -19.80
CA ALA A 458 -3.13 2.15 -18.80
C ALA A 458 -2.51 2.68 -17.50
N ASP A 459 -1.41 2.06 -17.01
CA ASP A 459 -0.71 2.52 -15.82
C ASP A 459 -0.03 3.89 -16.04
N PRO A 460 0.76 4.11 -17.11
CA PRO A 460 1.28 5.43 -17.45
C PRO A 460 0.22 6.51 -17.63
N ALA A 461 -0.89 6.21 -18.30
CA ALA A 461 -1.99 7.16 -18.49
C ALA A 461 -2.64 7.54 -17.15
N ALA A 462 -2.82 6.58 -16.28
CA ALA A 462 -3.34 6.80 -14.93
C ALA A 462 -2.40 7.69 -14.10
N TRP A 463 -1.09 7.44 -14.15
CA TRP A 463 -0.10 8.27 -13.45
C TRP A 463 -0.08 9.70 -13.97
N MET A 464 -0.09 9.91 -15.29
CA MET A 464 -0.16 11.25 -15.87
C MET A 464 -1.44 11.99 -15.48
N ALA A 465 -2.58 11.29 -15.44
CA ALA A 465 -3.85 11.89 -15.01
C ALA A 465 -3.81 12.31 -13.53
N ALA A 466 -3.23 11.49 -12.65
CA ALA A 466 -3.04 11.82 -11.25
C ALA A 466 -2.09 13.00 -11.08
N ASP A 467 -0.96 13.01 -11.79
CA ASP A 467 0.03 14.11 -11.75
C ASP A 467 -0.60 15.44 -12.20
N ALA A 468 -1.43 15.44 -13.25
CA ALA A 468 -2.13 16.64 -13.70
C ALA A 468 -3.01 17.26 -12.59
N VAL A 469 -3.72 16.44 -11.82
CA VAL A 469 -4.52 16.89 -10.67
C VAL A 469 -3.64 17.38 -9.53
N LEU A 470 -2.56 16.65 -9.21
CA LEU A 470 -1.65 16.97 -8.12
C LEU A 470 -0.77 18.19 -8.40
N MET A 471 -0.53 18.50 -9.68
CA MET A 471 0.23 19.68 -10.07
C MET A 471 -0.43 20.98 -9.60
N ILE A 472 -1.77 21.02 -9.49
CA ILE A 472 -2.51 22.20 -9.04
C ILE A 472 -2.12 22.60 -7.61
N PRO A 473 -2.29 21.74 -6.57
CA PRO A 473 -1.87 22.09 -5.20
C PRO A 473 -0.35 22.16 -5.06
N PHE A 474 0.42 21.38 -5.83
CA PHE A 474 1.87 21.46 -5.83
C PHE A 474 2.36 22.85 -6.18
N LEU A 475 1.92 23.41 -7.30
CA LEU A 475 2.36 24.74 -7.74
C LEU A 475 1.78 25.86 -6.88
N ARG A 476 0.49 25.78 -6.52
CA ARG A 476 -0.22 26.82 -5.77
C ARG A 476 0.17 26.86 -4.30
N ASP A 477 0.15 25.70 -3.64
CA ASP A 477 0.21 25.62 -2.18
C ASP A 477 1.61 25.22 -1.64
N ILE A 478 2.45 24.55 -2.44
CA ILE A 478 3.81 24.17 -2.03
C ILE A 478 4.85 25.13 -2.62
N MET A 479 4.73 25.50 -3.91
CA MET A 479 5.75 26.27 -4.58
C MET A 479 5.52 27.80 -4.52
N ARG A 480 4.29 28.31 -4.65
CA ARG A 480 3.97 29.74 -4.79
C ARG A 480 3.43 30.42 -3.54
N LYS A 481 2.65 29.75 -2.71
CA LYS A 481 1.93 30.37 -1.58
C LYS A 481 2.83 31.00 -0.52
N TRP A 482 4.09 30.72 -0.57
CA TRP A 482 5.07 31.12 0.42
C TRP A 482 6.13 32.09 -0.17
N GLN A 483 5.83 32.72 -1.30
CA GLN A 483 6.49 33.92 -1.79
C GLN A 483 5.74 35.15 -1.27
#